data_6ed3ed9b4bc55aced8fe0d1f660db609
#
_entry.id   6ed3ed9b4bc55aced8fe0d1f660db609
#
_cell.length_a   1.000
_cell.length_b   1.000
_cell.length_c   1.000
_cell.angle_alpha   90.00
_cell.angle_beta   90.00
_cell.angle_gamma   90.00
#
_symmetry.space_group_name_H-M   'P 1'
#
loop_
_entity.id
_entity.type
_entity.pdbx_description
1 polymer ?
#
loop_
_entity_poly.entity_id
_entity_poly.type
_entity_poly.pdbx_seq_one_letter_code
_entity_poly.pdbx_strand_id
1 'polypeptide(L)'
;MTHFTRNYSTRQMGFTIIEIMVVVIILGILAAIVVPRVMDRPDAARITKGKQDIRALESALNLYKLDNYDYPSTEQGLEALVQKPAGDPEARNWKQGGYVDRLPKDPWQRPYQYLKPGVHGEIDIFTLGADGQQGGEGVNADIGNWSLDQ
;
A
#
# COMPACT_ATOMS: atom_id res chain seq x y z
N MET A 1 70.08 28.82 29.04
CA MET A 1 68.92 27.92 29.04
C MET A 1 68.32 27.92 27.65
N THR A 2 68.66 26.94 26.80
CA THR A 2 68.23 26.87 25.41
C THR A 2 67.11 25.81 25.32
N HIS A 3 65.87 26.28 25.10
CA HIS A 3 64.73 25.36 24.87
C HIS A 3 64.77 24.79 23.46
N PHE A 4 64.98 23.47 23.35
CA PHE A 4 64.84 22.72 22.13
C PHE A 4 63.36 22.37 21.93
N THR A 5 62.72 23.02 21.01
CA THR A 5 61.35 22.66 20.56
C THR A 5 61.47 21.54 19.50
N ARG A 6 61.03 20.35 19.87
CA ARG A 6 60.98 19.18 18.99
C ARG A 6 59.70 19.25 18.10
N ASN A 7 59.87 19.67 16.86
CA ASN A 7 58.80 19.65 15.87
C ASN A 7 58.46 18.20 15.49
N TYR A 8 57.30 17.70 15.89
CA TYR A 8 56.77 16.46 15.39
C TYR A 8 56.07 16.73 14.04
N SER A 9 56.74 16.34 12.96
CA SER A 9 56.15 16.29 11.62
C SER A 9 55.16 15.13 11.55
N THR A 10 53.86 15.42 11.63
CA THR A 10 52.83 14.45 11.32
C THR A 10 52.83 14.21 9.84
N ARG A 11 53.27 13.00 9.40
CA ARG A 11 53.13 12.55 8.02
C ARG A 11 51.61 12.49 7.69
N GLN A 12 51.13 13.42 6.90
CA GLN A 12 49.83 13.26 6.24
C GLN A 12 49.94 12.16 5.17
N MET A 13 49.36 11.00 5.47
CA MET A 13 49.22 9.93 4.50
C MET A 13 48.04 10.29 3.60
N GLY A 14 48.30 10.71 2.37
CA GLY A 14 47.29 10.91 1.33
C GLY A 14 46.83 9.55 0.77
N PHE A 15 45.55 9.47 0.40
CA PHE A 15 45.00 8.30 -0.27
C PHE A 15 45.62 8.14 -1.67
N THR A 16 45.91 6.91 -2.05
CA THR A 16 46.38 6.60 -3.40
C THR A 16 45.20 6.50 -4.38
N ILE A 17 45.45 6.83 -5.64
CA ILE A 17 44.42 6.70 -6.71
C ILE A 17 43.89 5.27 -6.78
N ILE A 18 44.73 4.28 -6.63
CA ILE A 18 44.33 2.88 -6.68
C ILE A 18 43.42 2.48 -5.52
N GLU A 19 43.63 3.05 -4.33
CA GLU A 19 42.80 2.83 -3.15
C GLU A 19 41.38 3.33 -3.37
N ILE A 20 41.23 4.51 -3.95
CA ILE A 20 39.90 5.08 -4.31
C ILE A 20 39.27 4.22 -5.42
N MET A 21 40.04 3.80 -6.44
CA MET A 21 39.49 2.97 -7.51
C MET A 21 38.95 1.63 -6.99
N VAL A 22 39.68 0.95 -6.09
CA VAL A 22 39.22 -0.30 -5.47
C VAL A 22 37.96 -0.12 -4.67
N VAL A 23 37.86 0.96 -3.86
CA VAL A 23 36.66 1.29 -3.08
C VAL A 23 35.45 1.53 -3.99
N VAL A 24 35.61 2.29 -5.07
CA VAL A 24 34.52 2.56 -6.03
C VAL A 24 34.04 1.27 -6.72
N ILE A 25 34.97 0.37 -7.11
CA ILE A 25 34.63 -0.91 -7.69
C ILE A 25 33.83 -1.76 -6.71
N ILE A 26 34.27 -1.88 -5.45
CA ILE A 26 33.57 -2.65 -4.43
C ILE A 26 32.16 -2.06 -4.16
N LEU A 27 32.05 -0.74 -4.03
CA LEU A 27 30.77 -0.07 -3.87
C LEU A 27 29.84 -0.29 -5.07
N GLY A 28 30.38 -0.29 -6.29
CA GLY A 28 29.63 -0.59 -7.51
C GLY A 28 29.06 -2.01 -7.52
N ILE A 29 29.84 -3.00 -7.12
CA ILE A 29 29.40 -4.41 -7.02
C ILE A 29 28.33 -4.55 -5.94
N LEU A 30 28.53 -3.94 -4.77
CA LEU A 30 27.56 -3.99 -3.67
C LEU A 30 26.26 -3.28 -4.05
N ALA A 31 26.32 -2.13 -4.73
CA ALA A 31 25.15 -1.41 -5.20
C ALA A 31 24.32 -2.26 -6.20
N ALA A 32 24.97 -3.00 -7.10
CA ALA A 32 24.28 -3.87 -8.06
C ALA A 32 23.48 -5.00 -7.40
N ILE A 33 23.88 -5.44 -6.19
CA ILE A 33 23.18 -6.51 -5.44
C ILE A 33 22.10 -5.94 -4.53
N VAL A 34 22.31 -4.75 -3.93
CA VAL A 34 21.43 -4.18 -2.91
C VAL A 34 20.25 -3.44 -3.52
N VAL A 35 20.48 -2.68 -4.60
CA VAL A 35 19.45 -1.82 -5.24
C VAL A 35 18.19 -2.61 -5.66
N PRO A 36 18.26 -3.76 -6.35
CA PRO A 36 17.06 -4.50 -6.73
C PRO A 36 16.20 -4.94 -5.54
N ARG A 37 16.83 -5.40 -4.44
CA ARG A 37 16.13 -5.91 -3.26
C ARG A 37 15.40 -4.83 -2.44
N VAL A 38 15.84 -3.59 -2.54
CA VAL A 38 15.20 -2.46 -1.82
C VAL A 38 14.01 -1.91 -2.60
N MET A 39 13.99 -2.04 -3.92
CA MET A 39 12.91 -1.55 -4.78
C MET A 39 11.62 -2.39 -4.68
N ASP A 40 11.71 -3.70 -4.39
CA ASP A 40 10.55 -4.59 -4.28
C ASP A 40 9.80 -4.43 -2.94
N ARG A 41 10.44 -3.93 -1.90
CA ARG A 41 9.82 -3.78 -0.57
C ARG A 41 8.65 -2.79 -0.52
N PRO A 42 8.71 -1.62 -1.16
CA PRO A 42 7.57 -0.70 -1.22
C PRO A 42 6.35 -1.31 -1.90
N ASP A 43 6.54 -2.12 -2.93
CA ASP A 43 5.45 -2.73 -3.69
C ASP A 43 4.76 -3.84 -2.90
N ALA A 44 5.53 -4.70 -2.22
CA ALA A 44 4.97 -5.69 -1.30
C ALA A 44 4.17 -5.05 -0.15
N ALA A 45 4.65 -3.92 0.38
CA ALA A 45 3.93 -3.17 1.41
C ALA A 45 2.62 -2.56 0.88
N ARG A 46 2.60 -2.06 -0.36
CA ARG A 46 1.40 -1.56 -1.04
C ARG A 46 0.35 -2.65 -1.21
N ILE A 47 0.75 -3.82 -1.71
CA ILE A 47 -0.14 -4.98 -1.86
C ILE A 47 -0.72 -5.38 -0.50
N THR A 48 0.10 -5.48 0.53
CA THR A 48 -0.34 -5.81 1.89
C THR A 48 -1.33 -4.80 2.42
N LYS A 49 -1.07 -3.49 2.24
CA LYS A 49 -2.00 -2.43 2.61
C LYS A 49 -3.34 -2.58 1.88
N GLY A 50 -3.32 -2.81 0.57
CA GLY A 50 -4.53 -3.03 -0.23
C GLY A 50 -5.38 -4.18 0.29
N LYS A 51 -4.76 -5.32 0.60
CA LYS A 51 -5.44 -6.48 1.19
C LYS A 51 -6.05 -6.16 2.57
N GLN A 52 -5.35 -5.40 3.41
CA GLN A 52 -5.85 -4.99 4.73
C GLN A 52 -7.04 -4.04 4.63
N ASP A 53 -6.96 -3.04 3.75
CA ASP A 53 -8.05 -2.10 3.52
C ASP A 53 -9.32 -2.82 3.02
N ILE A 54 -9.18 -3.77 2.08
CA ILE A 54 -10.30 -4.55 1.55
C ILE A 54 -10.95 -5.41 2.67
N ARG A 55 -10.16 -6.06 3.53
CA ARG A 55 -10.70 -6.80 4.68
C ARG A 55 -11.46 -5.89 5.65
N ALA A 56 -10.95 -4.68 5.88
CA ALA A 56 -11.63 -3.71 6.74
C ALA A 56 -12.96 -3.22 6.13
N LEU A 57 -12.96 -2.93 4.83
CA LEU A 57 -14.17 -2.55 4.09
C LEU A 57 -15.21 -3.69 4.06
N GLU A 58 -14.77 -4.93 3.82
CA GLU A 58 -15.65 -6.10 3.85
C GLU A 58 -16.28 -6.30 5.23
N SER A 59 -15.50 -6.15 6.29
CA SER A 59 -16.00 -6.22 7.67
C SER A 59 -17.05 -5.13 7.96
N ALA A 60 -16.81 -3.91 7.48
CA ALA A 60 -17.77 -2.81 7.63
C ALA A 60 -19.06 -3.06 6.82
N LEU A 61 -18.96 -3.60 5.60
CA LEU A 61 -20.10 -3.99 4.78
C LEU A 61 -20.91 -5.12 5.41
N ASN A 62 -20.25 -6.10 6.05
CA ASN A 62 -20.93 -7.14 6.79
C ASN A 62 -21.73 -6.59 7.98
N LEU A 63 -21.17 -5.61 8.71
CA LEU A 63 -21.91 -4.90 9.76
C LEU A 63 -23.10 -4.11 9.19
N TYR A 64 -22.90 -3.43 8.07
CA TYR A 64 -23.99 -2.74 7.37
C TYR A 64 -25.13 -3.70 7.02
N LYS A 65 -24.80 -4.88 6.45
CA LYS A 65 -25.78 -5.91 6.09
C LYS A 65 -26.52 -6.46 7.31
N LEU A 66 -25.82 -6.65 8.43
CA LEU A 66 -26.45 -7.11 9.68
C LEU A 66 -27.52 -6.12 10.17
N ASP A 67 -27.26 -4.82 10.07
CA ASP A 67 -28.20 -3.79 10.52
C ASP A 67 -29.35 -3.57 9.51
N ASN A 68 -29.03 -3.59 8.21
CA ASN A 68 -29.97 -3.19 7.14
C ASN A 68 -30.53 -4.37 6.34
N TYR A 69 -30.12 -5.62 6.70
CA TYR A 69 -30.57 -6.89 6.07
C TYR A 69 -30.08 -7.12 4.65
N ASP A 70 -29.38 -6.17 4.05
CA ASP A 70 -28.79 -6.27 2.73
C ASP A 70 -27.56 -5.39 2.61
N TYR A 71 -26.70 -5.64 1.61
CA TYR A 71 -25.59 -4.76 1.27
C TYR A 71 -26.08 -3.53 0.50
N PRO A 72 -25.32 -2.43 0.49
CA PRO A 72 -25.59 -1.30 -0.39
C PRO A 72 -25.63 -1.74 -1.85
N SER A 73 -26.42 -1.09 -2.68
CA SER A 73 -26.35 -1.33 -4.14
C SER A 73 -25.01 -0.80 -4.71
N THR A 74 -24.66 -1.22 -5.93
CA THR A 74 -23.49 -0.67 -6.65
C THR A 74 -23.57 0.86 -6.76
N GLU A 75 -24.77 1.42 -6.96
CA GLU A 75 -25.01 2.85 -7.08
C GLU A 75 -24.81 3.59 -5.73
N GLN A 76 -25.23 2.94 -4.63
CA GLN A 76 -25.01 3.47 -3.28
C GLN A 76 -23.53 3.42 -2.89
N GLY A 77 -22.81 2.45 -3.41
CA GLY A 77 -21.36 2.36 -3.29
C GLY A 77 -20.85 2.19 -1.86
N LEU A 78 -19.55 2.32 -1.69
CA LEU A 78 -18.89 2.31 -0.38
C LEU A 78 -19.22 3.56 0.45
N GLU A 79 -19.70 4.62 -0.17
CA GLU A 79 -20.14 5.85 0.50
C GLU A 79 -21.24 5.58 1.52
N ALA A 80 -22.05 4.52 1.30
CA ALA A 80 -23.05 4.05 2.25
C ALA A 80 -22.48 3.66 3.62
N LEU A 81 -21.18 3.40 3.73
CA LEU A 81 -20.49 3.11 5.00
C LEU A 81 -20.21 4.38 5.81
N VAL A 82 -20.14 5.54 5.17
CA VAL A 82 -19.79 6.82 5.82
C VAL A 82 -21.02 7.68 6.06
N GLN A 83 -21.96 7.65 5.13
CA GLN A 83 -23.21 8.43 5.21
C GLN A 83 -24.41 7.59 4.82
N LYS A 84 -25.57 7.88 5.40
CA LYS A 84 -26.80 7.15 5.09
C LYS A 84 -27.12 7.30 3.59
N PRO A 85 -27.18 6.19 2.84
CA PRO A 85 -27.48 6.25 1.42
C PRO A 85 -28.96 6.58 1.18
N ALA A 86 -29.24 7.18 0.03
CA ALA A 86 -30.58 7.33 -0.50
C ALA A 86 -30.89 6.21 -1.50
N GLY A 87 -32.18 6.02 -1.81
CA GLY A 87 -32.64 5.04 -2.81
C GLY A 87 -32.76 3.62 -2.28
N ASP A 88 -32.88 2.66 -3.21
CA ASP A 88 -33.06 1.24 -2.90
C ASP A 88 -31.73 0.47 -3.00
N PRO A 89 -31.52 -0.50 -2.06
CA PRO A 89 -32.34 -0.81 -0.89
C PRO A 89 -32.26 0.28 0.19
N GLU A 90 -33.40 0.58 0.82
CA GLU A 90 -33.47 1.58 1.87
C GLU A 90 -32.74 1.11 3.15
N ALA A 91 -31.75 1.87 3.60
CA ALA A 91 -31.00 1.59 4.83
C ALA A 91 -31.79 2.10 6.07
N ARG A 92 -32.80 1.33 6.49
CA ARG A 92 -33.72 1.72 7.58
C ARG A 92 -33.05 1.80 8.93
N ASN A 93 -32.12 0.89 9.20
CA ASN A 93 -31.40 0.78 10.47
C ASN A 93 -29.97 1.28 10.34
N TRP A 94 -29.74 2.24 9.44
CA TRP A 94 -28.40 2.77 9.24
C TRP A 94 -27.81 3.32 10.54
N LYS A 95 -26.62 2.86 10.90
CA LYS A 95 -25.93 3.22 12.14
C LYS A 95 -25.54 4.70 12.14
N GLN A 96 -26.05 5.46 13.11
CA GLN A 96 -25.66 6.86 13.29
C GLN A 96 -24.14 6.97 13.54
N GLY A 97 -23.47 7.81 12.73
CA GLY A 97 -22.01 7.94 12.75
C GLY A 97 -21.29 7.07 11.73
N GLY A 98 -22.02 6.17 11.03
CA GLY A 98 -21.45 5.32 9.98
C GLY A 98 -20.80 4.05 10.48
N TYR A 99 -20.27 3.29 9.55
CA TYR A 99 -19.57 2.01 9.76
C TYR A 99 -18.07 2.18 9.67
N VAL A 100 -17.60 3.24 9.02
CA VAL A 100 -16.21 3.69 8.97
C VAL A 100 -16.18 5.22 9.08
N ASP A 101 -15.13 5.77 9.66
CA ASP A 101 -14.97 7.22 9.80
C ASP A 101 -14.74 7.89 8.44
N ARG A 102 -14.02 7.23 7.56
CA ARG A 102 -13.74 7.68 6.19
C ARG A 102 -13.38 6.49 5.31
N LEU A 103 -13.64 6.60 4.02
CA LEU A 103 -13.20 5.61 3.03
C LEU A 103 -11.69 5.72 2.81
N PRO A 104 -10.96 4.60 2.90
CA PRO A 104 -9.56 4.59 2.53
C PRO A 104 -9.41 4.76 1.02
N LYS A 105 -8.28 5.31 0.61
CA LYS A 105 -7.81 5.20 -0.77
C LYS A 105 -6.87 4.01 -0.88
N ASP A 106 -6.88 3.41 -2.07
CA ASP A 106 -5.96 2.34 -2.38
C ASP A 106 -4.49 2.82 -2.27
N PRO A 107 -3.50 1.91 -2.27
CA PRO A 107 -2.09 2.28 -2.17
C PRO A 107 -1.58 3.20 -3.28
N TRP A 108 -2.33 3.33 -4.37
CA TRP A 108 -2.04 4.21 -5.52
C TRP A 108 -2.94 5.45 -5.58
N GLN A 109 -3.60 5.80 -4.44
CA GLN A 109 -4.41 7.01 -4.22
C GLN A 109 -5.73 7.06 -5.01
N ARG A 110 -6.25 5.90 -5.46
CA ARG A 110 -7.55 5.78 -6.12
C ARG A 110 -8.61 5.25 -5.14
N PRO A 111 -9.91 5.51 -5.39
CA PRO A 111 -10.99 4.88 -4.63
C PRO A 111 -11.03 3.37 -4.92
N TYR A 112 -11.39 2.57 -3.91
CA TYR A 112 -11.73 1.16 -4.10
C TYR A 112 -13.00 1.03 -4.92
N GLN A 113 -13.07 0.01 -5.76
CA GLN A 113 -14.24 -0.33 -6.55
C GLN A 113 -15.16 -1.25 -5.76
N TYR A 114 -16.46 -1.15 -6.02
CA TYR A 114 -17.49 -1.94 -5.36
C TYR A 114 -18.56 -2.37 -6.34
N LEU A 115 -18.97 -3.63 -6.29
CA LEU A 115 -20.05 -4.19 -7.10
C LEU A 115 -21.00 -5.01 -6.23
N LYS A 116 -22.30 -4.82 -6.44
CA LYS A 116 -23.37 -5.68 -5.95
C LYS A 116 -24.49 -5.78 -7.02
N PRO A 117 -24.75 -7.00 -7.53
CA PRO A 117 -24.06 -8.25 -7.23
C PRO A 117 -22.60 -8.23 -7.71
N GLY A 118 -21.72 -8.93 -6.98
CA GLY A 118 -20.34 -9.15 -7.39
C GLY A 118 -20.25 -10.15 -8.54
N VAL A 119 -19.10 -10.21 -9.19
CA VAL A 119 -18.78 -11.21 -10.22
C VAL A 119 -18.22 -12.48 -9.57
N HIS A 120 -17.49 -12.32 -8.45
CA HIS A 120 -16.83 -13.42 -7.74
C HIS A 120 -17.60 -13.88 -6.51
N GLY A 121 -18.50 -13.06 -5.99
CA GLY A 121 -19.29 -13.37 -4.81
C GLY A 121 -20.57 -12.52 -4.73
N GLU A 122 -21.15 -12.45 -3.53
CA GLU A 122 -22.32 -11.62 -3.29
C GLU A 122 -22.00 -10.13 -3.48
N ILE A 123 -20.80 -9.76 -3.09
CA ILE A 123 -20.21 -8.44 -3.31
C ILE A 123 -18.75 -8.58 -3.75
N ASP A 124 -18.28 -7.67 -4.57
CA ASP A 124 -16.87 -7.53 -4.91
C ASP A 124 -16.35 -6.15 -4.45
N ILE A 125 -15.22 -6.17 -3.75
CA ILE A 125 -14.46 -4.99 -3.34
C ILE A 125 -13.06 -5.16 -3.87
N PHE A 126 -12.56 -4.22 -4.68
CA PHE A 126 -11.27 -4.40 -5.34
C PHE A 126 -10.57 -3.09 -5.69
N THR A 127 -9.29 -3.22 -6.00
CA THR A 127 -8.48 -2.20 -6.67
C THR A 127 -7.80 -2.81 -7.89
N LEU A 128 -7.58 -2.00 -8.90
CA LEU A 128 -6.98 -2.38 -10.19
C LEU A 128 -5.44 -2.29 -10.19
N GLY A 129 -4.80 -2.54 -9.06
CA GLY A 129 -3.34 -2.54 -8.98
C GLY A 129 -2.69 -1.19 -9.31
N ALA A 130 -1.40 -1.19 -9.60
CA ALA A 130 -0.64 0.05 -9.81
C ALA A 130 -1.01 0.76 -11.14
N ASP A 131 -1.31 0.01 -12.19
CA ASP A 131 -1.59 0.57 -13.51
C ASP A 131 -3.05 1.03 -13.69
N GLY A 132 -3.96 0.63 -12.79
CA GLY A 132 -5.37 0.99 -12.87
C GLY A 132 -6.13 0.33 -14.01
N GLN A 133 -5.63 -0.78 -14.51
CA GLN A 133 -6.26 -1.59 -15.56
C GLN A 133 -6.65 -2.95 -15.01
N GLN A 134 -7.71 -3.53 -15.57
CA GLN A 134 -8.17 -4.85 -15.15
C GLN A 134 -7.15 -5.94 -15.52
N GLY A 135 -6.87 -6.83 -14.58
CA GLY A 135 -5.91 -7.93 -14.76
C GLY A 135 -4.51 -7.57 -14.25
N GLY A 136 -3.47 -7.91 -15.00
CA GLY A 136 -2.07 -7.63 -14.65
C GLY A 136 -1.43 -8.70 -13.76
N GLU A 137 -0.15 -8.49 -13.46
CA GLU A 137 0.67 -9.37 -12.60
C GLU A 137 1.47 -8.55 -11.59
N GLY A 138 1.82 -9.16 -10.46
CA GLY A 138 2.63 -8.53 -9.42
C GLY A 138 1.94 -7.29 -8.83
N VAL A 139 2.59 -6.14 -8.89
CA VAL A 139 2.07 -4.86 -8.37
C VAL A 139 0.90 -4.31 -9.21
N ASN A 140 0.76 -4.75 -10.46
CA ASN A 140 -0.31 -4.37 -11.37
C ASN A 140 -1.53 -5.30 -11.27
N ALA A 141 -1.42 -6.41 -10.55
CA ALA A 141 -2.53 -7.34 -10.39
C ALA A 141 -3.69 -6.71 -9.63
N ASP A 142 -4.92 -7.06 -10.03
CA ASP A 142 -6.12 -6.72 -9.28
C ASP A 142 -6.08 -7.37 -7.89
N ILE A 143 -6.43 -6.61 -6.87
CA ILE A 143 -6.57 -7.10 -5.50
C ILE A 143 -8.03 -7.00 -5.12
N GLY A 144 -8.68 -8.13 -4.91
CA GLY A 144 -10.10 -8.20 -4.54
C GLY A 144 -10.33 -9.08 -3.32
N ASN A 145 -11.53 -8.96 -2.72
CA ASN A 145 -11.92 -9.77 -1.56
C ASN A 145 -11.95 -11.29 -1.88
N TRP A 146 -12.02 -11.67 -3.15
CA TRP A 146 -11.95 -13.07 -3.59
C TRP A 146 -10.52 -13.66 -3.63
N SER A 147 -9.47 -12.85 -3.47
CA SER A 147 -8.06 -13.25 -3.62
C SER A 147 -7.17 -12.89 -2.42
N LEU A 148 -7.76 -12.58 -1.26
CA LEU A 148 -7.02 -12.07 -0.11
C LEU A 148 -6.07 -13.10 0.53
N ASP A 149 -6.38 -14.40 0.40
CA ASP A 149 -5.65 -15.49 1.04
C ASP A 149 -4.72 -16.25 0.07
N GLN A 150 -4.53 -15.71 -1.14
CA GLN A 150 -3.62 -16.26 -2.15
C GLN A 150 -2.23 -15.63 -2.07
#